data_fae03f50133a77e5dcea58662c589962
#
_entry.id   fae03f50133a77e5dcea58662c589962
#
_cell.length_a   1.000
_cell.length_b   1.000
_cell.length_c   1.000
_cell.angle_alpha   90.00
_cell.angle_beta   90.00
_cell.angle_gamma   90.00
#
_symmetry.space_group_name_H-M   'P 1'
#
loop_
_entity.id
_entity.type
_entity.pdbx_description
1 polymer ?
#
loop_
_entity_poly.entity_id
_entity_poly.type
_entity_poly.pdbx_seq_one_letter_code
_entity_poly.pdbx_strand_id
1 'polypeptide(L)'
;MVYAKVDGEKFSAFIVEKEFPGVSTGPEEKKMGIKGSSTRTLILEDAQVPVENVLGEVGKGHRIAFNILNIGRYKLGVGCVGSSKRAIEISAKYANERKQFKTPIAQFPLIQEKLATMSAKTYALESVIYRLAGFLEKGLSHLEQAEGAEAAKAIAEYALECSVAKIFGSEVLDYVVDEGVQIHGGYGFMQEYEIENMYRDARINRIFEGTNEINRFLIPSTLMRKTMKGELPFMEKAAALQEELMMLMPTLSEEEPAPLEEEAKMIENAKRIFLMVAGLAVEKYQTELEKEQEILRDIADIAIEIFAMESAYLRAKKALEKVGVDQAQAKIDLTAAYVYEAFPRVEQKAKHSLTSMEEGDVLRTQVSILKKLIRFEPINEVKLKRAIAKRVLEAERFVV
;
A
#
# COMPACT_ATOMS: atom_id res chain seq x y z
N MET A 1 7.66 3.00 -26.49
CA MET A 1 6.31 2.50 -26.81
C MET A 1 5.34 3.66 -26.85
N VAL A 2 4.51 3.77 -27.88
CA VAL A 2 3.53 4.86 -28.08
C VAL A 2 2.15 4.24 -28.22
N TYR A 3 1.15 4.89 -27.64
CA TYR A 3 -0.27 4.53 -27.83
C TYR A 3 -0.92 5.58 -28.73
N ALA A 4 -1.59 5.13 -29.77
CA ALA A 4 -2.29 6.00 -30.70
C ALA A 4 -3.57 5.32 -31.23
N LYS A 5 -4.46 6.12 -31.84
CA LYS A 5 -5.68 5.64 -32.44
C LYS A 5 -5.46 5.39 -33.95
N VAL A 6 -5.67 4.17 -34.39
CA VAL A 6 -5.76 3.85 -35.82
C VAL A 6 -7.17 4.24 -36.30
N ASP A 7 -7.24 4.93 -37.43
CA ASP A 7 -8.49 5.47 -37.99
C ASP A 7 -9.29 6.38 -37.04
N GLY A 8 -8.59 7.01 -36.09
CA GLY A 8 -9.22 7.88 -35.09
C GLY A 8 -9.96 7.16 -33.95
N GLU A 9 -10.14 5.85 -34.02
CA GLU A 9 -10.99 5.07 -33.09
C GLU A 9 -10.23 3.93 -32.37
N LYS A 10 -9.47 3.13 -33.09
CA LYS A 10 -8.89 1.87 -32.60
C LYS A 10 -7.63 2.12 -31.80
N PHE A 11 -7.73 2.25 -30.47
CA PHE A 11 -6.61 2.44 -29.56
C PHE A 11 -5.62 1.29 -29.63
N SER A 12 -4.39 1.55 -30.10
CA SER A 12 -3.37 0.58 -30.46
C SER A 12 -2.02 0.97 -29.86
N ALA A 13 -1.11 0.01 -29.72
CA ALA A 13 0.23 0.20 -29.22
C ALA A 13 1.26 0.03 -30.34
N PHE A 14 2.32 0.84 -30.32
CA PHE A 14 3.37 0.88 -31.33
C PHE A 14 4.75 0.90 -30.68
N ILE A 15 5.71 0.19 -31.27
CA ILE A 15 7.14 0.36 -30.98
C ILE A 15 7.65 1.47 -31.88
N VAL A 16 7.96 2.63 -31.29
CA VAL A 16 8.47 3.79 -32.01
C VAL A 16 9.90 4.02 -31.60
N GLU A 17 10.81 4.00 -32.56
CA GLU A 17 12.22 4.25 -32.37
C GLU A 17 12.53 5.73 -32.57
N LYS A 18 13.53 6.23 -31.86
CA LYS A 18 13.89 7.64 -31.88
C LYS A 18 14.40 8.10 -33.26
N GLU A 19 14.98 7.16 -34.01
CA GLU A 19 15.58 7.36 -35.31
C GLU A 19 14.57 7.36 -36.46
N PHE A 20 13.28 7.07 -36.19
CA PHE A 20 12.27 7.08 -37.24
C PHE A 20 12.02 8.51 -37.76
N PRO A 21 11.85 8.68 -39.09
CA PRO A 21 11.50 9.97 -39.68
C PRO A 21 10.26 10.57 -39.00
N GLY A 22 10.32 11.86 -38.64
CA GLY A 22 9.23 12.57 -37.99
C GLY A 22 9.16 12.38 -36.47
N VAL A 23 10.10 11.63 -35.85
CA VAL A 23 10.19 11.49 -34.40
C VAL A 23 11.28 12.41 -33.85
N SER A 24 10.91 13.24 -32.90
CA SER A 24 11.84 14.11 -32.17
C SER A 24 11.45 14.28 -30.72
N THR A 25 12.32 14.91 -29.93
CA THR A 25 12.07 15.18 -28.52
C THR A 25 12.33 16.64 -28.17
N GLY A 26 11.54 17.18 -27.28
CA GLY A 26 11.74 18.49 -26.71
C GLY A 26 12.97 18.57 -25.78
N PRO A 27 13.20 19.75 -25.15
CA PRO A 27 14.24 19.90 -24.14
C PRO A 27 13.98 19.05 -22.88
N GLU A 28 15.00 18.91 -22.05
CA GLU A 28 14.91 18.20 -20.77
C GLU A 28 14.00 18.95 -19.78
N GLU A 29 13.05 18.26 -19.18
CA GLU A 29 12.14 18.83 -18.19
C GLU A 29 12.84 19.12 -16.86
N LYS A 30 12.55 20.29 -16.26
CA LYS A 30 13.07 20.68 -14.94
C LYS A 30 12.21 20.08 -13.84
N LYS A 31 12.61 18.95 -13.30
CA LYS A 31 11.85 18.18 -12.30
C LYS A 31 12.26 18.52 -10.87
N MET A 32 11.35 18.26 -9.91
CA MET A 32 11.62 18.36 -8.48
C MET A 32 12.69 17.34 -8.05
N GLY A 33 12.53 16.07 -8.43
CA GLY A 33 13.39 14.94 -8.11
C GLY A 33 13.64 14.06 -9.32
N ILE A 34 14.23 12.87 -9.09
CA ILE A 34 14.63 11.90 -10.12
C ILE A 34 15.37 12.53 -11.31
N LYS A 35 16.26 13.47 -11.00
CA LYS A 35 16.97 14.28 -12.01
C LYS A 35 17.95 13.46 -12.85
N GLY A 36 18.35 12.28 -12.36
CA GLY A 36 19.20 11.34 -13.11
C GLY A 36 18.49 10.63 -14.27
N SER A 37 17.16 10.73 -14.37
CA SER A 37 16.35 10.14 -15.44
C SER A 37 15.88 11.23 -16.41
N SER A 38 16.11 11.02 -17.73
CA SER A 38 15.65 11.96 -18.75
C SER A 38 14.12 11.93 -18.89
N THR A 39 13.52 13.10 -18.98
CA THR A 39 12.09 13.29 -19.23
C THR A 39 11.93 14.42 -20.22
N ARG A 40 11.33 14.12 -21.39
CA ARG A 40 11.17 15.07 -22.50
C ARG A 40 9.82 14.91 -23.15
N THR A 41 9.31 15.96 -23.72
CA THR A 41 8.14 15.90 -24.62
C THR A 41 8.49 15.07 -25.85
N LEU A 42 7.65 14.08 -26.19
CA LEU A 42 7.74 13.36 -27.47
C LEU A 42 6.96 14.14 -28.53
N ILE A 43 7.62 14.40 -29.65
CA ILE A 43 7.06 15.14 -30.79
C ILE A 43 7.00 14.16 -31.97
N LEU A 44 5.81 14.02 -32.56
CA LEU A 44 5.55 13.16 -33.72
C LEU A 44 4.94 14.04 -34.82
N GLU A 45 5.69 14.27 -35.89
CA GLU A 45 5.29 15.05 -37.05
C GLU A 45 5.38 14.15 -38.29
N ASP A 46 4.24 13.67 -38.78
CA ASP A 46 4.17 12.71 -39.87
C ASP A 46 5.12 11.50 -39.68
N ALA A 47 5.24 11.04 -38.44
CA ALA A 47 6.18 9.99 -38.06
C ALA A 47 5.86 8.68 -38.80
N GLN A 48 6.87 8.17 -39.51
CA GLN A 48 6.77 6.93 -40.31
C GLN A 48 7.15 5.73 -39.42
N VAL A 49 6.14 4.98 -39.01
CA VAL A 49 6.30 3.77 -38.21
C VAL A 49 6.00 2.54 -39.05
N PRO A 50 6.94 1.59 -39.20
CA PRO A 50 6.71 0.36 -39.95
C PRO A 50 5.51 -0.42 -39.39
N VAL A 51 4.75 -1.11 -40.27
CA VAL A 51 3.57 -1.86 -39.88
C VAL A 51 3.89 -3.02 -38.91
N GLU A 52 5.07 -3.61 -39.04
CA GLU A 52 5.60 -4.66 -38.15
C GLU A 52 5.88 -4.17 -36.72
N ASN A 53 5.92 -2.86 -36.51
CA ASN A 53 6.09 -2.25 -35.20
C ASN A 53 4.75 -2.06 -34.44
N VAL A 54 3.64 -2.54 -34.99
CA VAL A 54 2.38 -2.65 -34.25
C VAL A 54 2.54 -3.70 -33.17
N LEU A 55 2.38 -3.32 -31.92
CA LEU A 55 2.49 -4.23 -30.78
C LEU A 55 1.13 -4.86 -30.47
N GLY A 56 1.02 -6.17 -30.72
CA GLY A 56 -0.23 -6.92 -30.55
C GLY A 56 -1.28 -6.59 -31.61
N GLU A 57 -2.55 -6.66 -31.25
CA GLU A 57 -3.68 -6.45 -32.15
C GLU A 57 -4.10 -4.97 -32.22
N VAL A 58 -4.42 -4.49 -33.42
CA VAL A 58 -5.00 -3.15 -33.63
C VAL A 58 -6.32 -3.03 -32.85
N GLY A 59 -6.48 -1.95 -32.08
CA GLY A 59 -7.63 -1.72 -31.22
C GLY A 59 -7.56 -2.39 -29.83
N LYS A 60 -6.50 -3.17 -29.53
CA LYS A 60 -6.30 -3.85 -28.24
C LYS A 60 -5.17 -3.24 -27.38
N GLY A 61 -4.66 -2.07 -27.74
CA GLY A 61 -3.59 -1.39 -27.01
C GLY A 61 -3.86 -1.18 -25.51
N HIS A 62 -5.14 -1.00 -25.13
CA HIS A 62 -5.55 -0.89 -23.73
C HIS A 62 -5.17 -2.11 -22.87
N ARG A 63 -5.20 -3.33 -23.43
CA ARG A 63 -4.80 -4.55 -22.72
C ARG A 63 -3.32 -4.50 -22.36
N ILE A 64 -2.49 -4.06 -23.30
CA ILE A 64 -1.04 -3.92 -23.09
C ILE A 64 -0.76 -2.84 -22.04
N ALA A 65 -1.42 -1.68 -22.16
CA ALA A 65 -1.25 -0.57 -21.22
C ALA A 65 -1.58 -0.97 -19.77
N PHE A 66 -2.73 -1.60 -19.54
CA PHE A 66 -3.13 -2.00 -18.17
C PHE A 66 -2.23 -3.07 -17.58
N ASN A 67 -1.75 -4.03 -18.39
CA ASN A 67 -0.85 -5.07 -17.88
C ASN A 67 0.52 -4.51 -17.50
N ILE A 68 1.09 -3.60 -18.29
CA ILE A 68 2.33 -2.90 -17.96
C ILE A 68 2.16 -2.11 -16.66
N LEU A 69 1.03 -1.42 -16.48
CA LEU A 69 0.75 -0.67 -15.27
C LEU A 69 0.67 -1.56 -14.02
N ASN A 70 0.11 -2.77 -14.10
CA ASN A 70 0.06 -3.67 -12.95
C ASN A 70 1.45 -4.05 -12.45
N ILE A 71 2.35 -4.45 -13.36
CA ILE A 71 3.75 -4.75 -13.01
C ILE A 71 4.49 -3.47 -12.57
N GLY A 72 4.26 -2.33 -13.21
CA GLY A 72 4.82 -1.04 -12.83
C GLY A 72 4.47 -0.68 -11.39
N ARG A 73 3.21 -0.85 -10.99
CA ARG A 73 2.71 -0.62 -9.61
C ARG A 73 3.40 -1.53 -8.60
N TYR A 74 3.50 -2.83 -8.88
CA TYR A 74 4.24 -3.77 -8.03
C TYR A 74 5.71 -3.36 -7.88
N LYS A 75 6.41 -3.09 -9.00
CA LYS A 75 7.83 -2.67 -9.00
C LYS A 75 8.06 -1.37 -8.24
N LEU A 76 7.13 -0.41 -8.34
CA LEU A 76 7.17 0.82 -7.54
C LEU A 76 7.14 0.50 -6.04
N GLY A 77 6.22 -0.37 -5.60
CA GLY A 77 6.15 -0.82 -4.21
C GLY A 77 7.46 -1.48 -3.74
N VAL A 78 8.08 -2.31 -4.59
CA VAL A 78 9.40 -2.92 -4.31
C VAL A 78 10.48 -1.85 -4.12
N GLY A 79 10.54 -0.86 -5.00
CA GLY A 79 11.49 0.26 -4.89
C GLY A 79 11.30 1.05 -3.59
N CYS A 80 10.06 1.25 -3.16
CA CYS A 80 9.73 1.93 -1.90
C CYS A 80 10.27 1.18 -0.67
N VAL A 81 10.28 -0.17 -0.66
CA VAL A 81 10.90 -0.97 0.44
C VAL A 81 12.40 -0.68 0.55
N GLY A 82 13.13 -0.74 -0.56
CA GLY A 82 14.57 -0.49 -0.57
C GLY A 82 14.92 0.91 -0.09
N SER A 83 14.22 1.92 -0.62
CA SER A 83 14.41 3.33 -0.23
C SER A 83 14.05 3.57 1.24
N SER A 84 12.97 2.98 1.76
CA SER A 84 12.60 3.10 3.17
C SER A 84 13.67 2.50 4.10
N LYS A 85 14.21 1.33 3.76
CA LYS A 85 15.31 0.73 4.53
C LYS A 85 16.56 1.60 4.53
N ARG A 86 16.90 2.20 3.39
CA ARG A 86 18.03 3.12 3.30
C ARG A 86 17.81 4.38 4.13
N ALA A 87 16.63 4.98 4.08
CA ALA A 87 16.30 6.14 4.89
C ALA A 87 16.38 5.85 6.39
N ILE A 88 15.93 4.67 6.86
CA ILE A 88 16.07 4.23 8.26
C ILE A 88 17.56 4.10 8.62
N GLU A 89 18.37 3.48 7.76
CA GLU A 89 19.82 3.29 7.99
C GLU A 89 20.53 4.61 8.21
N ILE A 90 20.39 5.56 7.27
CA ILE A 90 21.08 6.86 7.37
C ILE A 90 20.55 7.68 8.55
N SER A 91 19.26 7.57 8.87
CA SER A 91 18.67 8.27 10.01
C SER A 91 19.13 7.70 11.35
N ALA A 92 19.28 6.37 11.47
CA ALA A 92 19.77 5.73 12.69
C ALA A 92 21.24 6.08 12.94
N LYS A 93 22.11 6.03 11.91
CA LYS A 93 23.51 6.45 12.00
C LYS A 93 23.63 7.90 12.43
N TYR A 94 22.91 8.80 11.74
CA TYR A 94 22.91 10.22 12.09
C TYR A 94 22.43 10.45 13.52
N ALA A 95 21.39 9.75 13.97
CA ALA A 95 20.88 9.91 15.34
C ALA A 95 21.89 9.49 16.41
N ASN A 96 22.71 8.46 16.15
CA ASN A 96 23.77 8.03 17.04
C ASN A 96 24.93 9.04 17.12
N GLU A 97 25.28 9.66 16.01
CA GLU A 97 26.42 10.59 15.91
C GLU A 97 26.07 12.02 16.38
N ARG A 98 24.88 12.50 15.99
CA ARG A 98 24.45 13.88 16.26
C ARG A 98 24.15 14.09 17.75
N LYS A 99 24.76 15.09 18.34
CA LYS A 99 24.52 15.48 19.74
C LYS A 99 23.79 16.82 19.82
N GLN A 100 22.81 16.87 20.69
CA GLN A 100 22.17 18.09 21.20
C GLN A 100 22.01 17.97 22.71
N PHE A 101 22.10 19.11 23.42
CA PHE A 101 22.05 19.11 24.88
C PHE A 101 23.07 18.14 25.52
N LYS A 102 24.24 18.00 24.90
CA LYS A 102 25.35 17.10 25.30
C LYS A 102 25.04 15.60 25.17
N THR A 103 23.95 15.23 24.50
CA THR A 103 23.43 13.85 24.41
C THR A 103 23.22 13.48 22.94
N PRO A 104 23.58 12.25 22.48
CA PRO A 104 23.17 11.78 21.16
C PRO A 104 21.67 11.86 21.01
N ILE A 105 21.18 12.34 19.86
CA ILE A 105 19.73 12.49 19.65
C ILE A 105 19.00 11.15 19.64
N ALA A 106 19.69 10.04 19.39
CA ALA A 106 19.20 8.67 19.53
C ALA A 106 18.64 8.34 20.93
N GLN A 107 19.07 9.07 21.96
CA GLN A 107 18.59 8.86 23.32
C GLN A 107 17.28 9.59 23.62
N PHE A 108 16.82 10.50 22.75
CA PHE A 108 15.55 11.18 22.94
C PHE A 108 14.38 10.29 22.55
N PRO A 109 13.39 10.08 23.45
CA PRO A 109 12.26 9.20 23.19
C PRO A 109 11.47 9.53 21.91
N LEU A 110 11.33 10.81 21.55
CA LEU A 110 10.64 11.21 20.32
C LEU A 110 11.41 10.79 19.04
N ILE A 111 12.74 10.74 19.08
CA ILE A 111 13.54 10.21 17.96
C ILE A 111 13.40 8.68 17.88
N GLN A 112 13.38 8.01 19.04
CA GLN A 112 13.14 6.58 19.13
C GLN A 112 11.77 6.21 18.57
N GLU A 113 10.72 6.95 18.91
CA GLU A 113 9.38 6.76 18.39
C GLU A 113 9.33 6.86 16.85
N LYS A 114 9.99 7.88 16.27
CA LYS A 114 10.09 8.03 14.80
C LYS A 114 10.72 6.80 14.15
N LEU A 115 11.90 6.39 14.60
CA LEU A 115 12.61 5.23 14.05
C LEU A 115 11.81 3.92 14.21
N ALA A 116 11.09 3.75 15.31
CA ALA A 116 10.25 2.60 15.54
C ALA A 116 9.05 2.57 14.56
N THR A 117 8.35 3.70 14.39
CA THR A 117 7.22 3.82 13.47
C THR A 117 7.65 3.66 12.01
N MET A 118 8.77 4.29 11.60
CA MET A 118 9.38 4.08 10.29
C MET A 118 9.63 2.59 10.04
N SER A 119 10.17 1.88 11.05
CA SER A 119 10.49 0.45 10.94
C SER A 119 9.23 -0.42 10.89
N ALA A 120 8.22 -0.16 11.71
CA ALA A 120 6.97 -0.91 11.71
C ALA A 120 6.23 -0.78 10.35
N LYS A 121 6.14 0.44 9.81
CA LYS A 121 5.55 0.69 8.48
C LYS A 121 6.36 0.02 7.36
N THR A 122 7.68 0.09 7.41
CA THR A 122 8.56 -0.57 6.42
C THR A 122 8.44 -2.10 6.49
N TYR A 123 8.29 -2.68 7.68
CA TYR A 123 8.06 -4.11 7.88
C TYR A 123 6.73 -4.56 7.27
N ALA A 124 5.66 -3.81 7.53
CA ALA A 124 4.34 -4.08 6.94
C ALA A 124 4.40 -3.98 5.41
N LEU A 125 5.04 -2.94 4.86
CA LEU A 125 5.23 -2.79 3.42
C LEU A 125 6.03 -3.95 2.82
N GLU A 126 7.15 -4.32 3.42
CA GLU A 126 7.95 -5.46 2.96
C GLU A 126 7.12 -6.75 2.97
N SER A 127 6.28 -6.94 3.99
CA SER A 127 5.40 -8.11 4.10
C SER A 127 4.33 -8.14 3.00
N VAL A 128 3.74 -6.99 2.66
CA VAL A 128 2.83 -6.82 1.51
C VAL A 128 3.53 -7.21 0.21
N ILE A 129 4.72 -6.68 -0.03
CA ILE A 129 5.47 -6.91 -1.28
C ILE A 129 5.85 -8.39 -1.45
N TYR A 130 6.37 -9.05 -0.42
CA TYR A 130 6.72 -10.47 -0.50
C TYR A 130 5.50 -11.38 -0.62
N ARG A 131 4.38 -11.04 0.04
CA ARG A 131 3.11 -11.76 -0.14
C ARG A 131 2.61 -11.68 -1.57
N LEU A 132 2.61 -10.48 -2.15
CA LEU A 132 2.22 -10.26 -3.54
C LEU A 132 3.19 -10.94 -4.52
N ALA A 133 4.51 -10.91 -4.25
CA ALA A 133 5.50 -11.66 -5.03
C ALA A 133 5.14 -13.15 -5.10
N GLY A 134 4.80 -13.75 -3.96
CA GLY A 134 4.39 -15.15 -3.90
C GLY A 134 3.10 -15.45 -4.68
N PHE A 135 2.15 -14.52 -4.71
CA PHE A 135 0.94 -14.65 -5.53
C PHE A 135 1.27 -14.61 -7.03
N LEU A 136 2.09 -13.64 -7.44
CA LEU A 136 2.53 -13.50 -8.84
C LEU A 136 3.34 -14.71 -9.28
N GLU A 137 4.29 -15.19 -8.46
CA GLU A 137 5.08 -16.37 -8.73
C GLU A 137 4.20 -17.62 -8.92
N LYS A 138 3.24 -17.84 -8.02
CA LYS A 138 2.29 -18.94 -8.13
C LYS A 138 1.43 -18.83 -9.40
N GLY A 139 0.98 -17.63 -9.75
CA GLY A 139 0.20 -17.37 -10.97
C GLY A 139 1.01 -17.63 -12.25
N LEU A 140 2.32 -17.41 -12.22
CA LEU A 140 3.22 -17.57 -13.37
C LEU A 140 3.90 -18.94 -13.44
N SER A 141 3.93 -19.73 -12.35
CA SER A 141 4.69 -20.99 -12.24
C SER A 141 4.26 -22.09 -13.21
N HIS A 142 3.06 -21.98 -13.79
CA HIS A 142 2.53 -22.95 -14.75
C HIS A 142 2.87 -22.62 -16.21
N LEU A 143 3.57 -21.50 -16.43
CA LEU A 143 3.90 -20.99 -17.75
C LEU A 143 5.39 -21.30 -18.03
N GLU A 144 5.68 -22.46 -18.68
CA GLU A 144 7.05 -22.91 -18.99
C GLU A 144 7.80 -21.99 -19.98
N GLN A 145 7.09 -21.38 -20.91
CA GLN A 145 7.52 -20.24 -21.74
C GLN A 145 6.28 -19.38 -21.96
N ALA A 146 6.10 -18.38 -21.10
CA ALA A 146 4.91 -17.57 -21.14
C ALA A 146 4.73 -16.88 -22.50
N GLU A 147 3.76 -17.30 -23.28
CA GLU A 147 3.17 -16.40 -24.25
C GLU A 147 2.73 -15.14 -23.52
N GLY A 148 3.17 -13.97 -23.99
CA GLY A 148 2.98 -12.71 -23.28
C GLY A 148 1.53 -12.43 -22.86
N ALA A 149 0.56 -12.97 -23.60
CA ALA A 149 -0.87 -12.86 -23.29
C ALA A 149 -1.30 -13.67 -22.04
N GLU A 150 -0.73 -14.85 -21.81
CA GLU A 150 -1.05 -15.69 -20.65
C GLU A 150 -0.40 -15.12 -19.37
N ALA A 151 0.86 -14.70 -19.46
CA ALA A 151 1.52 -13.99 -18.37
C ALA A 151 0.77 -12.70 -17.98
N ALA A 152 0.33 -11.94 -18.96
CA ALA A 152 -0.47 -10.75 -18.76
C ALA A 152 -1.80 -11.03 -18.04
N LYS A 153 -2.48 -12.13 -18.37
CA LYS A 153 -3.72 -12.57 -17.72
C LYS A 153 -3.47 -12.99 -16.26
N ALA A 154 -2.40 -13.76 -16.01
CA ALA A 154 -2.01 -14.18 -14.66
C ALA A 154 -1.69 -12.98 -13.75
N ILE A 155 -1.00 -11.97 -14.29
CA ILE A 155 -0.70 -10.72 -13.55
C ILE A 155 -1.97 -9.90 -13.30
N ALA A 156 -2.87 -9.82 -14.29
CA ALA A 156 -4.12 -9.06 -14.18
C ALA A 156 -5.05 -9.59 -13.07
N GLU A 157 -4.92 -10.87 -12.69
CA GLU A 157 -5.66 -11.43 -11.56
C GLU A 157 -5.35 -10.70 -10.25
N TYR A 158 -4.11 -10.24 -10.08
CA TYR A 158 -3.61 -9.53 -8.89
C TYR A 158 -3.53 -8.01 -9.08
N ALA A 159 -4.32 -7.44 -10.00
CA ALA A 159 -4.31 -5.99 -10.27
C ALA A 159 -4.70 -5.15 -9.04
N LEU A 160 -5.60 -5.67 -8.19
CA LEU A 160 -5.99 -5.05 -6.93
C LEU A 160 -4.80 -4.95 -5.98
N GLU A 161 -4.13 -6.07 -5.73
CA GLU A 161 -2.98 -6.15 -4.83
C GLU A 161 -1.79 -5.33 -5.34
N CYS A 162 -1.62 -5.24 -6.67
CA CYS A 162 -0.64 -4.33 -7.28
C CYS A 162 -0.97 -2.86 -6.97
N SER A 163 -2.26 -2.47 -7.01
CA SER A 163 -2.69 -1.13 -6.62
C SER A 163 -2.49 -0.87 -5.14
N VAL A 164 -2.79 -1.84 -4.26
CA VAL A 164 -2.48 -1.77 -2.83
C VAL A 164 -0.99 -1.56 -2.59
N ALA A 165 -0.14 -2.37 -3.23
CA ALA A 165 1.32 -2.28 -3.10
C ALA A 165 1.85 -0.89 -3.52
N LYS A 166 1.29 -0.31 -4.59
CA LYS A 166 1.67 1.02 -5.08
C LYS A 166 1.26 2.13 -4.12
N ILE A 167 0.02 2.14 -3.67
CA ILE A 167 -0.49 3.17 -2.75
C ILE A 167 0.27 3.08 -1.43
N PHE A 168 0.22 1.92 -0.80
CA PHE A 168 0.82 1.71 0.51
C PHE A 168 2.33 1.95 0.48
N GLY A 169 3.03 1.44 -0.54
CA GLY A 169 4.47 1.63 -0.68
C GLY A 169 4.87 3.09 -0.82
N SER A 170 4.18 3.83 -1.70
CA SER A 170 4.48 5.24 -1.91
C SER A 170 4.19 6.12 -0.69
N GLU A 171 3.15 5.81 0.08
CA GLU A 171 2.79 6.55 1.30
C GLU A 171 3.67 6.20 2.49
N VAL A 172 4.08 4.93 2.62
CA VAL A 172 5.09 4.54 3.62
C VAL A 172 6.43 5.21 3.33
N LEU A 173 6.88 5.21 2.07
CA LEU A 173 8.14 5.88 1.72
C LEU A 173 8.08 7.38 1.98
N ASP A 174 6.98 8.04 1.62
CA ASP A 174 6.75 9.46 1.88
C ASP A 174 6.90 9.78 3.38
N TYR A 175 6.25 9.00 4.24
CA TYR A 175 6.37 9.12 5.69
C TYR A 175 7.80 8.89 6.18
N VAL A 176 8.47 7.85 5.69
CA VAL A 176 9.81 7.45 6.16
C VAL A 176 10.87 8.49 5.77
N VAL A 177 10.81 9.04 4.56
CA VAL A 177 11.79 10.08 4.16
C VAL A 177 11.51 11.42 4.82
N ASP A 178 10.23 11.76 5.07
CA ASP A 178 9.84 12.97 5.79
C ASP A 178 10.38 12.94 7.23
N GLU A 179 10.17 11.83 7.94
CA GLU A 179 10.73 11.64 9.27
C GLU A 179 12.27 11.56 9.25
N GLY A 180 12.84 11.03 8.19
CA GLY A 180 14.29 11.06 7.98
C GLY A 180 14.83 12.48 7.89
N VAL A 181 14.22 13.35 7.09
CA VAL A 181 14.56 14.79 7.04
C VAL A 181 14.41 15.43 8.41
N GLN A 182 13.31 15.13 9.11
CA GLN A 182 13.04 15.69 10.44
C GLN A 182 14.09 15.25 11.48
N ILE A 183 14.55 14.00 11.46
CA ILE A 183 15.63 13.48 12.34
C ILE A 183 16.95 14.22 12.07
N HIS A 184 17.26 14.51 10.80
CA HIS A 184 18.45 15.24 10.42
C HIS A 184 18.37 16.75 10.76
N GLY A 185 17.16 17.28 11.02
CA GLY A 185 16.93 18.69 11.31
C GLY A 185 17.41 19.59 10.16
N GLY A 186 18.06 20.70 10.45
CA GLY A 186 18.53 21.64 9.42
C GLY A 186 19.44 21.00 8.35
N TYR A 187 20.22 20.00 8.72
CA TYR A 187 21.06 19.27 7.76
C TYR A 187 20.23 18.37 6.81
N GLY A 188 19.08 17.88 7.23
CA GLY A 188 18.17 17.15 6.35
C GLY A 188 17.57 18.00 5.23
N PHE A 189 17.65 19.32 5.31
CA PHE A 189 17.20 20.28 4.31
C PHE A 189 18.31 20.70 3.33
N MET A 190 19.55 20.26 3.56
CA MET A 190 20.71 20.63 2.76
C MET A 190 21.01 19.57 1.71
N GLN A 191 21.29 20.00 0.47
CA GLN A 191 21.47 19.11 -0.70
C GLN A 191 22.69 18.18 -0.60
N GLU A 192 23.62 18.45 0.30
CA GLU A 192 24.78 17.59 0.59
C GLU A 192 24.41 16.30 1.33
N TYR A 193 23.21 16.23 1.91
CA TYR A 193 22.74 15.06 2.65
C TYR A 193 21.79 14.21 1.80
N GLU A 194 22.07 12.90 1.77
CA GLU A 194 21.34 11.94 0.95
C GLU A 194 19.82 11.97 1.20
N ILE A 195 19.41 12.20 2.45
CA ILE A 195 17.99 12.19 2.82
C ILE A 195 17.17 13.29 2.13
N GLU A 196 17.76 14.46 1.86
CA GLU A 196 17.14 15.55 1.12
C GLU A 196 16.78 15.10 -0.30
N ASN A 197 17.74 14.47 -0.99
CA ASN A 197 17.50 13.95 -2.34
C ASN A 197 16.45 12.83 -2.33
N MET A 198 16.51 11.91 -1.36
CA MET A 198 15.51 10.85 -1.21
C MET A 198 14.10 11.41 -1.00
N TYR A 199 13.94 12.49 -0.23
CA TYR A 199 12.67 13.17 0.00
C TYR A 199 12.07 13.70 -1.32
N ARG A 200 12.87 14.41 -2.12
CA ARG A 200 12.42 14.93 -3.42
C ARG A 200 12.09 13.82 -4.41
N ASP A 201 12.91 12.78 -4.46
CA ASP A 201 12.72 11.65 -5.38
C ASP A 201 11.51 10.81 -4.99
N ALA A 202 11.20 10.69 -3.69
CA ALA A 202 10.02 9.96 -3.21
C ALA A 202 8.70 10.56 -3.67
N ARG A 203 8.63 11.88 -3.87
CA ARG A 203 7.36 12.59 -4.10
C ARG A 203 6.61 12.12 -5.34
N ILE A 204 7.30 11.76 -6.41
CA ILE A 204 6.69 11.33 -7.67
C ILE A 204 5.95 9.99 -7.53
N ASN A 205 6.34 9.14 -6.58
CA ASN A 205 5.76 7.81 -6.41
C ASN A 205 4.25 7.82 -6.12
N ARG A 206 3.72 8.93 -5.59
CA ARG A 206 2.27 9.10 -5.40
C ARG A 206 1.53 9.55 -6.66
N ILE A 207 2.25 9.91 -7.72
CA ILE A 207 1.69 10.51 -8.95
C ILE A 207 1.75 9.54 -10.13
N PHE A 208 2.92 9.01 -10.50
CA PHE A 208 3.06 8.14 -11.66
C PHE A 208 2.54 6.71 -11.40
N GLU A 209 2.43 5.87 -12.42
CA GLU A 209 1.76 4.55 -12.40
C GLU A 209 0.26 4.64 -12.03
N GLY A 210 -0.35 5.79 -12.36
CA GLY A 210 -1.65 6.22 -11.88
C GLY A 210 -1.55 6.85 -10.49
N THR A 211 -2.20 8.00 -10.29
CA THR A 211 -2.17 8.66 -8.98
C THR A 211 -2.73 7.74 -7.88
N ASN A 212 -2.37 8.01 -6.63
CA ASN A 212 -2.89 7.21 -5.51
C ASN A 212 -4.43 7.27 -5.45
N GLU A 213 -5.03 8.38 -5.84
CA GLU A 213 -6.48 8.56 -5.92
C GLU A 213 -7.09 7.61 -6.97
N ILE A 214 -6.53 7.56 -8.19
CA ILE A 214 -6.97 6.64 -9.24
C ILE A 214 -6.83 5.17 -8.80
N ASN A 215 -5.71 4.83 -8.17
CA ASN A 215 -5.51 3.46 -7.67
C ASN A 215 -6.47 3.11 -6.55
N ARG A 216 -6.89 4.07 -5.69
CA ARG A 216 -7.93 3.86 -4.68
C ARG A 216 -9.29 3.53 -5.31
N PHE A 217 -9.64 4.13 -6.44
CA PHE A 217 -10.87 3.75 -7.15
C PHE A 217 -10.78 2.37 -7.82
N LEU A 218 -9.60 1.96 -8.25
CA LEU A 218 -9.43 0.63 -8.85
C LEU A 218 -9.69 -0.51 -7.85
N ILE A 219 -9.44 -0.31 -6.55
CA ILE A 219 -9.65 -1.34 -5.53
C ILE A 219 -11.14 -1.70 -5.40
N PRO A 220 -12.06 -0.79 -5.00
CA PRO A 220 -13.47 -1.12 -4.86
C PRO A 220 -14.12 -1.46 -6.21
N SER A 221 -13.77 -0.79 -7.31
CA SER A 221 -14.30 -1.11 -8.64
C SER A 221 -13.93 -2.53 -9.10
N THR A 222 -12.72 -2.99 -8.77
CA THR A 222 -12.29 -4.37 -9.07
C THR A 222 -13.05 -5.38 -8.21
N LEU A 223 -13.24 -5.09 -6.91
CA LEU A 223 -14.03 -5.94 -6.01
C LEU A 223 -15.48 -6.05 -6.47
N MET A 224 -16.12 -4.92 -6.80
CA MET A 224 -17.49 -4.90 -7.33
C MET A 224 -17.62 -5.72 -8.62
N ARG A 225 -16.70 -5.53 -9.57
CA ARG A 225 -16.70 -6.29 -10.83
C ARG A 225 -16.56 -7.80 -10.60
N LYS A 226 -15.66 -8.23 -9.71
CA LYS A 226 -15.49 -9.66 -9.34
C LYS A 226 -16.74 -10.20 -8.65
N THR A 227 -17.39 -9.42 -7.79
CA THR A 227 -18.66 -9.76 -7.13
C THR A 227 -19.79 -9.94 -8.17
N MET A 228 -19.95 -8.99 -9.09
CA MET A 228 -20.99 -9.07 -10.15
C MET A 228 -20.80 -10.25 -11.09
N LYS A 229 -19.57 -10.72 -11.28
CA LYS A 229 -19.24 -11.93 -12.05
C LYS A 229 -19.40 -13.24 -11.26
N GLY A 230 -19.75 -13.16 -9.96
CA GLY A 230 -19.81 -14.34 -9.08
C GLY A 230 -18.45 -14.92 -8.69
N GLU A 231 -17.36 -14.19 -8.96
CA GLU A 231 -15.99 -14.62 -8.59
C GLU A 231 -15.71 -14.40 -7.07
N LEU A 232 -16.48 -13.51 -6.42
CA LEU A 232 -16.38 -13.22 -4.98
C LEU A 232 -17.78 -13.28 -4.33
N PRO A 233 -17.98 -14.04 -3.24
CA PRO A 233 -19.26 -14.13 -2.53
C PRO A 233 -19.44 -12.95 -1.55
N PHE A 234 -19.20 -11.72 -2.02
CA PHE A 234 -19.16 -10.52 -1.18
C PHE A 234 -20.53 -10.22 -0.55
N MET A 235 -21.60 -10.20 -1.37
CA MET A 235 -22.95 -9.88 -0.88
C MET A 235 -23.49 -10.93 0.09
N GLU A 236 -23.19 -12.21 -0.18
CA GLU A 236 -23.55 -13.32 0.72
C GLU A 236 -22.87 -13.16 2.09
N LYS A 237 -21.56 -12.85 2.09
CA LYS A 237 -20.81 -12.64 3.32
C LYS A 237 -21.23 -11.37 4.07
N ALA A 238 -21.58 -10.30 3.36
CA ALA A 238 -22.09 -9.07 3.98
C ALA A 238 -23.46 -9.31 4.65
N ALA A 239 -24.35 -10.06 4.01
CA ALA A 239 -25.65 -10.42 4.58
C ALA A 239 -25.50 -11.34 5.80
N ALA A 240 -24.68 -12.38 5.72
CA ALA A 240 -24.40 -13.28 6.85
C ALA A 240 -23.79 -12.54 8.04
N LEU A 241 -22.90 -11.56 7.77
CA LEU A 241 -22.34 -10.72 8.83
C LEU A 241 -23.41 -9.88 9.53
N GLN A 242 -24.40 -9.37 8.81
CA GLN A 242 -25.47 -8.55 9.39
C GLN A 242 -26.28 -9.36 10.41
N GLU A 243 -26.55 -10.64 10.14
CA GLU A 243 -27.22 -11.56 11.10
C GLU A 243 -26.31 -11.85 12.31
N GLU A 244 -25.02 -12.13 12.09
CA GLU A 244 -24.03 -12.37 13.14
C GLU A 244 -23.91 -11.17 14.10
N LEU A 245 -23.83 -9.94 13.55
CA LEU A 245 -23.67 -8.72 14.33
C LEU A 245 -24.86 -8.39 15.26
N MET A 246 -26.06 -8.86 14.91
CA MET A 246 -27.23 -8.74 15.79
C MET A 246 -27.13 -9.65 17.01
N MET A 247 -26.40 -10.76 16.92
CA MET A 247 -26.25 -11.78 17.97
C MET A 247 -24.95 -11.65 18.77
N LEU A 248 -24.05 -10.72 18.41
CA LEU A 248 -22.74 -10.57 19.04
C LEU A 248 -22.89 -10.21 20.53
N MET A 249 -22.47 -11.15 21.39
CA MET A 249 -22.25 -10.90 22.81
C MET A 249 -20.74 -10.70 23.08
N PRO A 250 -20.35 -9.81 23.98
CA PRO A 250 -18.96 -9.67 24.40
C PRO A 250 -18.49 -10.95 25.08
N THR A 251 -17.42 -11.57 24.57
CA THR A 251 -16.76 -12.66 25.25
C THR A 251 -15.60 -12.08 26.06
N LEU A 252 -15.63 -12.24 27.38
CA LEU A 252 -14.51 -11.93 28.26
C LEU A 252 -13.69 -13.20 28.39
N SER A 253 -12.44 -13.18 27.97
CA SER A 253 -11.48 -14.25 28.27
C SER A 253 -10.63 -13.80 29.48
N GLU A 254 -10.46 -14.67 30.47
CA GLU A 254 -9.65 -14.41 31.65
C GLU A 254 -8.17 -14.85 31.47
N GLU A 255 -7.83 -15.45 30.34
CA GLU A 255 -6.47 -15.93 30.04
C GLU A 255 -5.65 -14.84 29.33
N GLU A 256 -4.35 -14.74 29.68
CA GLU A 256 -3.42 -13.90 28.91
C GLU A 256 -3.35 -14.36 27.45
N PRO A 257 -3.54 -13.46 26.47
CA PRO A 257 -3.57 -13.85 25.08
C PRO A 257 -2.22 -14.41 24.61
N ALA A 258 -2.27 -15.45 23.78
CA ALA A 258 -1.09 -15.97 23.12
C ALA A 258 -0.46 -14.90 22.17
N PRO A 259 0.86 -15.01 21.89
CA PRO A 259 1.50 -14.06 20.96
C PRO A 259 0.76 -13.96 19.63
N LEU A 260 0.45 -12.74 19.19
CA LEU A 260 -0.29 -12.38 17.97
C LEU A 260 -1.80 -12.73 17.99
N GLU A 261 -2.36 -13.16 19.10
CA GLU A 261 -3.78 -13.50 19.18
C GLU A 261 -4.67 -12.26 19.10
N GLU A 262 -4.30 -11.20 19.79
CA GLU A 262 -5.06 -9.94 19.78
C GLU A 262 -4.99 -9.27 18.40
N GLU A 263 -3.80 -9.26 17.77
CA GLU A 263 -3.62 -8.75 16.41
C GLU A 263 -4.48 -9.53 15.40
N ALA A 264 -4.60 -10.84 15.56
CA ALA A 264 -5.48 -11.67 14.72
C ALA A 264 -6.96 -11.27 14.88
N LYS A 265 -7.43 -11.03 16.12
CA LYS A 265 -8.81 -10.56 16.41
C LYS A 265 -9.06 -9.18 15.80
N MET A 266 -8.10 -8.25 15.94
CA MET A 266 -8.20 -6.91 15.37
C MET A 266 -8.30 -6.97 13.84
N ILE A 267 -7.50 -7.80 13.18
CA ILE A 267 -7.54 -7.99 11.72
C ILE A 267 -8.89 -8.57 11.29
N GLU A 268 -9.41 -9.56 12.00
CA GLU A 268 -10.70 -10.17 11.68
C GLU A 268 -11.85 -9.17 11.87
N ASN A 269 -11.79 -8.37 12.92
CA ASN A 269 -12.75 -7.28 13.13
C ASN A 269 -12.63 -6.20 12.04
N ALA A 270 -11.43 -5.86 11.58
CA ALA A 270 -11.25 -4.95 10.45
C ALA A 270 -11.91 -5.46 9.16
N LYS A 271 -11.82 -6.78 8.89
CA LYS A 271 -12.53 -7.41 7.75
C LYS A 271 -14.05 -7.32 7.91
N ARG A 272 -14.57 -7.52 9.12
CA ARG A 272 -16.00 -7.35 9.42
C ARG A 272 -16.45 -5.89 9.22
N ILE A 273 -15.63 -4.94 9.67
CA ILE A 273 -15.87 -3.49 9.46
C ILE A 273 -15.89 -3.18 7.96
N PHE A 274 -14.96 -3.72 7.19
CA PHE A 274 -14.92 -3.56 5.74
C PHE A 274 -16.20 -4.08 5.08
N LEU A 275 -16.63 -5.31 5.40
CA LEU A 275 -17.84 -5.91 4.85
C LEU A 275 -19.08 -5.10 5.20
N MET A 276 -19.17 -4.59 6.45
CA MET A 276 -20.28 -3.73 6.91
C MET A 276 -20.33 -2.42 6.12
N VAL A 277 -19.22 -1.68 6.06
CA VAL A 277 -19.18 -0.37 5.41
C VAL A 277 -19.40 -0.49 3.90
N ALA A 278 -18.69 -1.41 3.25
CA ALA A 278 -18.81 -1.60 1.82
C ALA A 278 -20.18 -2.19 1.41
N GLY A 279 -20.75 -3.10 2.22
CA GLY A 279 -22.09 -3.64 2.03
C GLY A 279 -23.16 -2.56 2.07
N LEU A 280 -23.15 -1.72 3.12
CA LEU A 280 -24.07 -0.60 3.27
C LEU A 280 -23.93 0.43 2.14
N ALA A 281 -22.72 0.72 1.69
CA ALA A 281 -22.47 1.63 0.58
C ALA A 281 -23.07 1.08 -0.74
N VAL A 282 -22.88 -0.21 -1.03
CA VAL A 282 -23.44 -0.86 -2.22
C VAL A 282 -24.96 -0.88 -2.16
N GLU A 283 -25.55 -1.20 -0.99
CA GLU A 283 -27.00 -1.23 -0.80
C GLU A 283 -27.63 0.17 -1.03
N LYS A 284 -27.02 1.21 -0.47
CA LYS A 284 -27.53 2.57 -0.53
C LYS A 284 -27.42 3.20 -1.91
N TYR A 285 -26.23 3.11 -2.54
CA TYR A 285 -25.93 3.88 -3.74
C TYR A 285 -26.03 3.06 -5.04
N GLN A 286 -25.98 1.74 -4.95
CA GLN A 286 -26.08 0.83 -6.12
C GLN A 286 -25.15 1.29 -7.28
N THR A 287 -25.71 1.59 -8.45
CA THR A 287 -24.96 2.06 -9.63
C THR A 287 -24.37 3.47 -9.47
N GLU A 288 -24.90 4.29 -8.54
CA GLU A 288 -24.43 5.66 -8.28
C GLU A 288 -23.21 5.69 -7.36
N LEU A 289 -22.80 4.56 -6.78
CA LEU A 289 -21.66 4.47 -5.85
C LEU A 289 -20.35 4.99 -6.47
N GLU A 290 -20.18 4.89 -7.79
CA GLU A 290 -19.00 5.44 -8.48
C GLU A 290 -18.87 6.96 -8.36
N LYS A 291 -19.95 7.67 -8.02
CA LYS A 291 -19.94 9.12 -7.80
C LYS A 291 -19.55 9.51 -6.38
N GLU A 292 -19.66 8.59 -5.43
CA GLU A 292 -19.35 8.78 -4.01
C GLU A 292 -17.86 8.53 -3.74
N GLN A 293 -17.00 9.39 -4.26
CA GLN A 293 -15.56 9.18 -4.31
C GLN A 293 -14.91 9.14 -2.93
N GLU A 294 -15.41 9.92 -1.97
CA GLU A 294 -14.92 9.94 -0.59
C GLU A 294 -15.19 8.61 0.13
N ILE A 295 -16.36 8.01 -0.11
CA ILE A 295 -16.74 6.70 0.45
C ILE A 295 -15.91 5.60 -0.20
N LEU A 296 -15.75 5.62 -1.52
CA LEU A 296 -14.90 4.67 -2.24
C LEU A 296 -13.44 4.74 -1.78
N ARG A 297 -12.91 5.96 -1.54
CA ARG A 297 -11.58 6.16 -0.95
C ARG A 297 -11.47 5.50 0.42
N ASP A 298 -12.43 5.71 1.30
CA ASP A 298 -12.40 5.16 2.66
C ASP A 298 -12.51 3.64 2.65
N ILE A 299 -13.35 3.05 1.79
CA ILE A 299 -13.43 1.61 1.57
C ILE A 299 -12.08 1.07 1.07
N ALA A 300 -11.43 1.78 0.14
CA ALA A 300 -10.11 1.39 -0.34
C ALA A 300 -9.04 1.48 0.75
N ASP A 301 -9.04 2.54 1.56
CA ASP A 301 -8.11 2.71 2.67
C ASP A 301 -8.27 1.60 3.71
N ILE A 302 -9.51 1.22 4.08
CA ILE A 302 -9.77 0.08 4.97
C ILE A 302 -9.21 -1.21 4.38
N ALA A 303 -9.44 -1.47 3.09
CA ALA A 303 -8.91 -2.66 2.41
C ALA A 303 -7.38 -2.69 2.39
N ILE A 304 -6.72 -1.55 2.16
CA ILE A 304 -5.26 -1.40 2.19
C ILE A 304 -4.71 -1.73 3.58
N GLU A 305 -5.30 -1.16 4.64
CA GLU A 305 -4.87 -1.43 6.01
C GLU A 305 -5.06 -2.89 6.40
N ILE A 306 -6.18 -3.51 6.03
CA ILE A 306 -6.42 -4.95 6.27
C ILE A 306 -5.34 -5.79 5.58
N PHE A 307 -5.06 -5.52 4.30
CA PHE A 307 -4.07 -6.31 3.56
C PHE A 307 -2.65 -6.14 4.16
N ALA A 308 -2.30 -4.93 4.62
CA ALA A 308 -1.03 -4.64 5.25
C ALA A 308 -0.90 -5.30 6.64
N MET A 309 -1.92 -5.15 7.51
CA MET A 309 -1.96 -5.79 8.83
C MET A 309 -1.87 -7.31 8.72
N GLU A 310 -2.68 -7.92 7.85
CA GLU A 310 -2.69 -9.36 7.65
C GLU A 310 -1.36 -9.88 7.07
N SER A 311 -0.74 -9.14 6.15
CA SER A 311 0.56 -9.51 5.58
C SER A 311 1.68 -9.50 6.63
N ALA A 312 1.70 -8.49 7.51
CA ALA A 312 2.61 -8.40 8.65
C ALA A 312 2.39 -9.56 9.63
N TYR A 313 1.13 -9.80 10.00
CA TYR A 313 0.72 -10.89 10.88
C TYR A 313 1.12 -12.27 10.35
N LEU A 314 0.79 -12.59 9.10
CA LEU A 314 1.12 -13.89 8.49
C LEU A 314 2.63 -14.15 8.46
N ARG A 315 3.42 -13.10 8.21
CA ARG A 315 4.88 -13.19 8.25
C ARG A 315 5.40 -13.46 9.66
N ALA A 316 4.90 -12.76 10.67
CA ALA A 316 5.28 -12.96 12.07
C ALA A 316 4.84 -14.35 12.58
N LYS A 317 3.60 -14.75 12.27
CA LYS A 317 3.05 -16.07 12.60
C LYS A 317 3.90 -17.19 12.02
N LYS A 318 4.24 -17.11 10.73
CA LYS A 318 5.13 -18.10 10.10
C LYS A 318 6.51 -18.16 10.77
N ALA A 319 7.06 -17.04 11.21
CA ALA A 319 8.32 -17.02 11.94
C ALA A 319 8.16 -17.65 13.33
N LEU A 320 7.11 -17.28 14.07
CA LEU A 320 6.80 -17.84 15.38
C LEU A 320 6.68 -19.36 15.33
N GLU A 321 5.95 -19.90 14.36
CA GLU A 321 5.77 -21.33 14.16
C GLU A 321 7.09 -22.05 13.79
N LYS A 322 7.99 -21.36 13.06
CA LYS A 322 9.22 -21.96 12.55
C LYS A 322 10.40 -21.93 13.55
N VAL A 323 10.54 -20.83 14.28
CA VAL A 323 11.75 -20.56 15.09
C VAL A 323 11.45 -20.25 16.57
N GLY A 324 10.18 -20.23 16.99
CA GLY A 324 9.75 -19.95 18.35
C GLY A 324 9.72 -18.46 18.68
N VAL A 325 9.21 -18.12 19.88
CA VAL A 325 8.94 -16.73 20.32
C VAL A 325 10.21 -15.90 20.35
N ASP A 326 11.28 -16.36 20.97
CA ASP A 326 12.49 -15.58 21.20
C ASP A 326 13.12 -15.10 19.89
N GLN A 327 13.21 -15.96 18.88
CA GLN A 327 13.78 -15.61 17.58
C GLN A 327 12.81 -14.86 16.67
N ALA A 328 11.50 -14.95 16.93
CA ALA A 328 10.46 -14.23 16.21
C ALA A 328 10.14 -12.87 16.84
N GLN A 329 10.65 -12.55 18.04
CA GLN A 329 10.26 -11.37 18.85
C GLN A 329 10.29 -10.06 18.08
N ALA A 330 11.31 -9.83 17.25
CA ALA A 330 11.39 -8.60 16.44
C ALA A 330 10.23 -8.47 15.48
N LYS A 331 9.80 -9.57 14.84
CA LYS A 331 8.65 -9.59 13.91
C LYS A 331 7.33 -9.44 14.64
N ILE A 332 7.21 -10.05 15.82
CA ILE A 332 6.03 -9.91 16.69
C ILE A 332 5.88 -8.45 17.10
N ASP A 333 6.94 -7.81 17.60
CA ASP A 333 6.92 -6.41 18.01
C ASP A 333 6.56 -5.46 16.87
N LEU A 334 7.15 -5.66 15.68
CA LEU A 334 6.88 -4.84 14.49
C LEU A 334 5.44 -5.02 14.00
N THR A 335 4.91 -6.24 14.10
CA THR A 335 3.51 -6.54 13.76
C THR A 335 2.56 -5.84 14.72
N ALA A 336 2.78 -5.99 16.04
CA ALA A 336 1.98 -5.34 17.05
C ALA A 336 2.00 -3.81 16.87
N ALA A 337 3.21 -3.21 16.75
CA ALA A 337 3.34 -1.77 16.54
C ALA A 337 2.59 -1.26 15.31
N TYR A 338 2.57 -2.04 14.22
CA TYR A 338 1.84 -1.66 13.02
C TYR A 338 0.32 -1.85 13.17
N VAL A 339 -0.14 -2.99 13.70
CA VAL A 339 -1.57 -3.32 13.84
C VAL A 339 -2.27 -2.33 14.78
N TYR A 340 -1.66 -2.04 15.94
CA TYR A 340 -2.23 -1.10 16.92
C TYR A 340 -2.29 0.34 16.39
N GLU A 341 -1.40 0.73 15.48
CA GLU A 341 -1.46 2.04 14.80
C GLU A 341 -2.44 2.03 13.61
N ALA A 342 -2.59 0.91 12.90
CA ALA A 342 -3.43 0.79 11.70
C ALA A 342 -4.92 0.65 12.02
N PHE A 343 -5.26 -0.14 13.04
CA PHE A 343 -6.66 -0.42 13.38
C PHE A 343 -7.49 0.81 13.75
N PRO A 344 -6.98 1.80 14.53
CA PRO A 344 -7.67 3.07 14.72
C PRO A 344 -7.92 3.86 13.43
N ARG A 345 -7.07 3.73 12.41
CA ARG A 345 -7.32 4.33 11.09
C ARG A 345 -8.51 3.68 10.39
N VAL A 346 -8.64 2.34 10.50
CA VAL A 346 -9.83 1.62 10.01
C VAL A 346 -11.11 2.13 10.69
N GLU A 347 -11.09 2.30 12.02
CA GLU A 347 -12.21 2.88 12.77
C GLU A 347 -12.59 4.28 12.26
N GLN A 348 -11.58 5.14 12.09
CA GLN A 348 -11.81 6.52 11.62
C GLN A 348 -12.46 6.55 10.24
N LYS A 349 -11.99 5.73 9.31
CA LYS A 349 -12.53 5.61 7.96
C LYS A 349 -13.95 5.06 7.95
N ALA A 350 -14.20 4.03 8.76
CA ALA A 350 -15.54 3.47 8.93
C ALA A 350 -16.53 4.50 9.49
N LYS A 351 -16.14 5.23 10.53
CA LYS A 351 -16.98 6.30 11.09
C LYS A 351 -17.29 7.38 10.07
N HIS A 352 -16.28 7.84 9.32
CA HIS A 352 -16.48 8.85 8.29
C HIS A 352 -17.47 8.37 7.23
N SER A 353 -17.32 7.16 6.73
CA SER A 353 -18.25 6.59 5.74
C SER A 353 -19.68 6.47 6.30
N LEU A 354 -19.84 5.90 7.50
CA LEU A 354 -21.16 5.74 8.11
C LEU A 354 -21.88 7.08 8.32
N THR A 355 -21.16 8.10 8.82
CA THR A 355 -21.75 9.44 9.05
C THR A 355 -22.03 10.19 7.75
N SER A 356 -21.36 9.83 6.65
CA SER A 356 -21.64 10.38 5.31
C SER A 356 -22.83 9.68 4.64
N MET A 357 -23.10 8.43 5.01
CA MET A 357 -24.17 7.65 4.41
C MET A 357 -25.51 7.78 5.15
N GLU A 358 -25.53 7.86 6.47
CA GLU A 358 -26.75 7.70 7.25
C GLU A 358 -26.93 8.78 8.32
N GLU A 359 -28.16 8.93 8.78
CA GLU A 359 -28.56 9.86 9.83
C GLU A 359 -29.52 9.19 10.84
N GLY A 360 -29.81 9.85 11.94
CA GLY A 360 -30.82 9.46 12.91
C GLY A 360 -30.56 8.11 13.58
N ASP A 361 -31.61 7.29 13.73
CA ASP A 361 -31.55 6.02 14.46
C ASP A 361 -30.79 4.93 13.68
N VAL A 362 -30.81 4.98 12.36
CA VAL A 362 -30.02 4.07 11.51
C VAL A 362 -28.53 4.27 11.77
N LEU A 363 -28.06 5.52 11.72
CA LEU A 363 -26.66 5.83 12.03
C LEU A 363 -26.30 5.42 13.46
N ARG A 364 -27.16 5.68 14.45
CA ARG A 364 -26.91 5.29 15.85
C ARG A 364 -26.72 3.79 15.99
N THR A 365 -27.55 3.01 15.30
CA THR A 365 -27.44 1.54 15.28
C THR A 365 -26.13 1.09 14.65
N GLN A 366 -25.77 1.61 13.49
CA GLN A 366 -24.53 1.26 12.80
C GLN A 366 -23.28 1.63 13.61
N VAL A 367 -23.27 2.81 14.22
CA VAL A 367 -22.18 3.24 15.11
C VAL A 367 -22.10 2.37 16.37
N SER A 368 -23.26 1.93 16.91
CA SER A 368 -23.27 0.99 18.04
C SER A 368 -22.66 -0.36 17.69
N ILE A 369 -22.91 -0.88 16.49
CA ILE A 369 -22.28 -2.09 15.96
C ILE A 369 -20.77 -1.87 15.80
N LEU A 370 -20.37 -0.77 15.15
CA LEU A 370 -18.95 -0.44 14.99
C LEU A 370 -18.22 -0.42 16.33
N LYS A 371 -18.82 0.19 17.37
CA LYS A 371 -18.25 0.23 18.73
C LYS A 371 -18.00 -1.14 19.36
N LYS A 372 -18.73 -2.19 18.94
CA LYS A 372 -18.46 -3.57 19.39
C LYS A 372 -17.25 -4.16 18.66
N LEU A 373 -17.10 -3.88 17.35
CA LEU A 373 -16.03 -4.40 16.51
C LEU A 373 -14.67 -3.76 16.76
N ILE A 374 -14.64 -2.52 17.24
CA ILE A 374 -13.38 -1.79 17.47
C ILE A 374 -12.78 -2.02 18.87
N ARG A 375 -13.34 -2.92 19.67
CA ARG A 375 -12.78 -3.24 20.98
C ARG A 375 -11.55 -4.13 20.86
N PHE A 376 -10.49 -3.76 21.55
CA PHE A 376 -9.27 -4.54 21.69
C PHE A 376 -8.59 -4.24 23.03
N GLU A 377 -7.74 -5.16 23.47
CA GLU A 377 -6.95 -4.97 24.69
C GLU A 377 -5.78 -4.01 24.42
N PRO A 378 -5.65 -2.91 25.16
CA PRO A 378 -4.60 -1.95 24.95
C PRO A 378 -3.24 -2.48 25.39
N ILE A 379 -2.18 -2.09 24.68
CA ILE A 379 -0.79 -2.40 25.02
C ILE A 379 0.00 -1.15 25.37
N ASN A 380 1.16 -1.31 25.99
CA ASN A 380 2.08 -0.21 26.21
C ASN A 380 2.91 0.05 24.93
N GLU A 381 2.33 0.80 23.99
CA GLU A 381 2.98 1.17 22.73
C GLU A 381 4.30 1.91 22.91
N VAL A 382 4.44 2.73 23.97
CA VAL A 382 5.68 3.45 24.25
C VAL A 382 6.81 2.47 24.56
N LYS A 383 6.56 1.47 25.42
CA LYS A 383 7.54 0.43 25.73
C LYS A 383 7.91 -0.37 24.48
N LEU A 384 6.92 -0.73 23.69
CA LEU A 384 7.07 -1.49 22.44
C LEU A 384 7.94 -0.71 21.43
N LYS A 385 7.60 0.53 21.14
CA LYS A 385 8.35 1.39 20.20
C LYS A 385 9.78 1.63 20.65
N ARG A 386 10.03 1.79 21.96
CA ARG A 386 11.40 1.89 22.49
C ARG A 386 12.22 0.62 22.29
N ALA A 387 11.61 -0.56 22.44
CA ALA A 387 12.28 -1.83 22.18
C ALA A 387 12.66 -2.00 20.70
N ILE A 388 11.75 -1.62 19.77
CA ILE A 388 12.02 -1.61 18.34
C ILE A 388 13.16 -0.63 18.01
N ALA A 389 13.07 0.61 18.50
CA ALA A 389 14.08 1.64 18.25
C ALA A 389 15.47 1.24 18.75
N LYS A 390 15.55 0.60 19.93
CA LYS A 390 16.80 0.10 20.47
C LYS A 390 17.50 -0.83 19.49
N ARG A 391 16.80 -1.83 18.94
CA ARG A 391 17.36 -2.77 17.94
C ARG A 391 17.84 -2.05 16.69
N VAL A 392 17.07 -1.07 16.18
CA VAL A 392 17.42 -0.29 14.99
C VAL A 392 18.68 0.55 15.23
N LEU A 393 18.78 1.22 16.37
CA LEU A 393 19.91 2.07 16.73
C LEU A 393 21.18 1.26 17.00
N GLU A 394 21.08 0.11 17.66
CA GLU A 394 22.22 -0.80 17.89
C GLU A 394 22.76 -1.39 16.58
N ALA A 395 21.90 -1.70 15.64
CA ALA A 395 22.28 -2.25 14.34
C ALA A 395 22.58 -1.17 13.27
N GLU A 396 22.23 0.09 13.54
CA GLU A 396 22.29 1.23 12.61
C GLU A 396 21.61 0.93 11.24
N ARG A 397 20.56 0.13 11.26
CA ARG A 397 19.81 -0.27 10.07
C ARG A 397 18.45 -0.85 10.44
N PHE A 398 17.61 -1.01 9.42
CA PHE A 398 16.37 -1.79 9.54
C PHE A 398 16.68 -3.24 9.93
N VAL A 399 16.03 -3.77 10.97
CA VAL A 399 16.17 -5.15 11.49
C VAL A 399 14.81 -5.78 11.75
N VAL A 400 14.72 -7.10 11.46
CA VAL A 400 13.50 -7.93 11.62
C VAL A 400 13.84 -9.33 12.13
#